data_2f142a87238a2db36ae8b56dbfa4eb64
#
_entry.id   2f142a87238a2db36ae8b56dbfa4eb64
#
_cell.length_a   1.000
_cell.length_b   1.000
_cell.length_c   1.000
_cell.angle_alpha   90.00
_cell.angle_beta   90.00
_cell.angle_gamma   90.00
#
_symmetry.space_group_name_H-M   'P 1'
#
loop_
_entity.id
_entity.type
_entity.pdbx_description
1 polymer ?
#
loop_
_entity_poly.entity_id
_entity_poly.type
_entity_poly.pdbx_seq_one_letter_code
_entity_poly.pdbx_strand_id
1 'polypeptide(L)'
;MTGRFVAIFGAGALVLTSLAMYGERVVSRQARTDRVTVVYWEKWTGQEGEEMRKVVDAFNRSQDRIFVRYLSISGVDTKTLLATSGGNPPDVAGIWQERIAQFADGGALMDLTPMANEAGLGRDYYIANYYNACSYQGKLWALPSTPASVALHVRPDLVPPEVASPETFPQTIEELDALTERISQRDPNGAIKMAAFLPSNPGWWHWGWGSLFGGKLLEGDRIVVNGPESVRAFEWIQSYAKRFGAKEVQSFQSGFGTFSSPQDPFMSGKVASELNGTWKGNYINVYKKGLKWFAVPFPYPKDRPDLKGHALLSQDVLAIPRDAKHPKEAFEFIKFVQRQDVMEGLCKGHGKNSPLNQVSESFFETHPNPQIRLFDELARSKTSFSPPVVGLFPQISSEVGVAFQEVSNEIKTPKQALDDAQKRSDGLWATYRRQILAVKK
;
A
#
# COMPACT_ATOMS: atom_id res chain seq x y z
N MET A 1 -29.55 -20.73 -54.09
CA MET A 1 -29.10 -21.45 -52.87
C MET A 1 -27.58 -21.49 -52.70
N THR A 2 -26.80 -21.00 -53.59
CA THR A 2 -25.30 -21.08 -53.58
C THR A 2 -24.58 -20.03 -52.72
N GLY A 3 -25.17 -18.85 -52.45
CA GLY A 3 -24.49 -17.81 -51.70
C GLY A 3 -24.46 -18.01 -50.17
N ARG A 4 -25.44 -18.72 -49.60
CA ARG A 4 -25.48 -18.99 -48.13
C ARG A 4 -24.49 -20.07 -47.70
N PHE A 5 -24.19 -21.04 -48.56
CA PHE A 5 -23.20 -22.09 -48.29
C PHE A 5 -21.75 -21.53 -48.27
N VAL A 6 -21.41 -20.60 -49.16
CA VAL A 6 -20.08 -20.00 -49.25
C VAL A 6 -19.81 -19.10 -47.96
N ALA A 7 -20.82 -18.39 -47.47
CA ALA A 7 -20.71 -17.58 -46.27
C ALA A 7 -20.52 -18.43 -45.00
N ILE A 8 -21.17 -19.58 -44.89
CA ILE A 8 -21.05 -20.49 -43.73
C ILE A 8 -19.68 -21.19 -43.73
N PHE A 9 -19.18 -21.63 -44.91
CA PHE A 9 -17.86 -22.21 -45.03
C PHE A 9 -16.74 -21.19 -44.79
N GLY A 10 -16.90 -19.93 -45.25
CA GLY A 10 -15.93 -18.86 -44.99
C GLY A 10 -15.85 -18.46 -43.51
N ALA A 11 -16.98 -18.38 -42.80
CA ALA A 11 -17.04 -18.11 -41.39
C ALA A 11 -16.46 -19.26 -40.52
N GLY A 12 -16.76 -20.52 -40.92
CA GLY A 12 -16.18 -21.70 -40.27
C GLY A 12 -14.67 -21.80 -40.45
N ALA A 13 -14.12 -21.50 -41.63
CA ALA A 13 -12.69 -21.46 -41.88
C ALA A 13 -11.97 -20.36 -41.11
N LEU A 14 -12.59 -19.16 -40.96
CA LEU A 14 -12.06 -18.05 -40.15
C LEU A 14 -12.03 -18.38 -38.66
N VAL A 15 -13.07 -19.05 -38.15
CA VAL A 15 -13.11 -19.48 -36.73
C VAL A 15 -12.08 -20.58 -36.47
N LEU A 16 -11.94 -21.55 -37.39
CA LEU A 16 -10.94 -22.63 -37.26
C LEU A 16 -9.50 -22.11 -37.39
N THR A 17 -9.23 -21.17 -38.28
CA THR A 17 -7.90 -20.54 -38.39
C THR A 17 -7.63 -19.63 -37.15
N SER A 18 -8.60 -18.93 -36.63
CA SER A 18 -8.45 -18.13 -35.42
C SER A 18 -8.22 -19.02 -34.19
N LEU A 19 -8.92 -20.14 -34.07
CA LEU A 19 -8.73 -21.13 -33.02
C LEU A 19 -7.37 -21.85 -33.15
N ALA A 20 -6.93 -22.17 -34.37
CA ALA A 20 -5.61 -22.76 -34.63
C ALA A 20 -4.49 -21.74 -34.29
N MET A 21 -4.60 -20.48 -34.73
CA MET A 21 -3.63 -19.42 -34.41
C MET A 21 -3.63 -19.09 -32.91
N TYR A 22 -4.78 -19.14 -32.25
CA TYR A 22 -4.87 -18.97 -30.79
C TYR A 22 -4.31 -20.19 -30.06
N GLY A 23 -4.62 -21.38 -30.55
CA GLY A 23 -4.04 -22.64 -30.07
C GLY A 23 -2.52 -22.72 -30.26
N GLU A 24 -1.99 -22.32 -31.43
CA GLU A 24 -0.54 -22.23 -31.63
C GLU A 24 0.14 -21.16 -30.77
N ARG A 25 -0.50 -20.01 -30.54
CA ARG A 25 0.02 -19.00 -29.59
C ARG A 25 -0.05 -19.48 -28.14
N VAL A 26 -1.06 -20.23 -27.76
CA VAL A 26 -1.18 -20.85 -26.42
C VAL A 26 -0.19 -22.02 -26.31
N VAL A 27 -0.08 -22.88 -27.35
CA VAL A 27 0.83 -24.01 -27.36
C VAL A 27 2.29 -23.58 -27.55
N SER A 28 2.60 -22.53 -28.33
CA SER A 28 3.98 -22.01 -28.40
C SER A 28 4.43 -21.30 -27.12
N ARG A 29 3.52 -20.76 -26.32
CA ARG A 29 3.80 -20.33 -24.93
C ARG A 29 3.89 -21.52 -23.96
N GLN A 30 3.22 -22.61 -24.23
CA GLN A 30 3.22 -23.85 -23.43
C GLN A 30 4.29 -24.86 -23.85
N ALA A 31 4.93 -24.67 -25.01
CA ALA A 31 5.85 -25.62 -25.63
C ALA A 31 7.28 -25.58 -25.07
N ARG A 32 7.40 -25.62 -23.74
CA ARG A 32 8.54 -26.20 -23.02
C ARG A 32 7.96 -27.07 -21.92
N THR A 33 7.58 -28.27 -22.28
CA THR A 33 6.80 -29.19 -21.45
C THR A 33 7.55 -29.75 -20.23
N ASP A 34 8.80 -29.36 -20.02
CA ASP A 34 9.64 -29.86 -18.93
C ASP A 34 9.89 -28.86 -17.80
N ARG A 35 9.31 -27.64 -17.87
CA ARG A 35 9.47 -26.64 -16.82
C ARG A 35 8.51 -26.86 -15.68
N VAL A 36 9.00 -26.71 -14.44
CA VAL A 36 8.15 -26.61 -13.27
C VAL A 36 7.34 -25.32 -13.35
N THR A 37 6.00 -25.43 -13.31
CA THR A 37 5.12 -24.26 -13.35
C THR A 37 4.86 -23.76 -11.94
N VAL A 38 5.36 -22.56 -11.62
CA VAL A 38 5.10 -21.81 -10.40
C VAL A 38 3.93 -20.87 -10.63
N VAL A 39 2.86 -21.01 -9.84
CA VAL A 39 1.68 -20.16 -9.91
C VAL A 39 1.86 -18.97 -8.97
N TYR A 40 1.87 -17.75 -9.51
CA TYR A 40 2.00 -16.52 -8.76
C TYR A 40 0.71 -15.71 -8.80
N TRP A 41 0.12 -15.45 -7.64
CA TRP A 41 -1.06 -14.58 -7.47
C TRP A 41 -0.65 -13.22 -6.92
N GLU A 42 -1.13 -12.16 -7.58
CA GLU A 42 -0.84 -10.78 -7.19
C GLU A 42 -2.08 -9.91 -7.35
N LYS A 43 -2.15 -8.80 -6.59
CA LYS A 43 -3.28 -7.84 -6.62
C LYS A 43 -3.16 -6.76 -7.68
N TRP A 44 -1.96 -6.48 -8.17
CA TRP A 44 -1.73 -5.36 -9.07
C TRP A 44 -2.39 -5.55 -10.43
N THR A 45 -3.02 -4.45 -10.88
CA THR A 45 -3.65 -4.32 -12.20
C THR A 45 -3.05 -3.11 -12.93
N GLY A 46 -3.43 -2.90 -14.19
CA GLY A 46 -2.95 -1.78 -14.99
C GLY A 46 -1.42 -1.71 -15.04
N GLN A 47 -0.87 -0.52 -14.91
CA GLN A 47 0.57 -0.28 -15.05
C GLN A 47 1.41 -1.07 -14.03
N GLU A 48 1.01 -1.10 -12.75
CA GLU A 48 1.76 -1.85 -11.73
C GLU A 48 1.80 -3.35 -12.04
N GLY A 49 0.67 -3.91 -12.53
CA GLY A 49 0.61 -5.29 -12.99
C GLY A 49 1.50 -5.56 -14.21
N GLU A 50 1.60 -4.62 -15.14
CA GLU A 50 2.48 -4.75 -16.31
C GLU A 50 3.97 -4.68 -15.92
N GLU A 51 4.34 -3.86 -14.94
CA GLU A 51 5.74 -3.82 -14.45
C GLU A 51 6.14 -5.14 -13.77
N MET A 52 5.27 -5.74 -12.95
CA MET A 52 5.55 -7.07 -12.41
C MET A 52 5.57 -8.14 -13.51
N ARG A 53 4.73 -8.04 -14.54
CA ARG A 53 4.76 -8.95 -15.69
C ARG A 53 6.12 -8.92 -16.40
N LYS A 54 6.73 -7.74 -16.56
CA LYS A 54 8.09 -7.61 -17.13
C LYS A 54 9.12 -8.36 -16.30
N VAL A 55 9.03 -8.32 -14.96
CA VAL A 55 9.90 -9.06 -14.05
C VAL A 55 9.71 -10.57 -14.22
N VAL A 56 8.46 -11.04 -14.26
CA VAL A 56 8.14 -12.46 -14.50
C VAL A 56 8.65 -12.92 -15.85
N ASP A 57 8.45 -12.14 -16.90
CA ASP A 57 8.94 -12.46 -18.23
C ASP A 57 10.47 -12.47 -18.30
N ALA A 58 11.15 -11.57 -17.58
CA ALA A 58 12.60 -11.58 -17.47
C ALA A 58 13.11 -12.85 -16.77
N PHE A 59 12.47 -13.25 -15.65
CA PHE A 59 12.78 -14.52 -14.99
C PHE A 59 12.56 -15.71 -15.92
N ASN A 60 11.42 -15.79 -16.57
CA ASN A 60 11.07 -16.88 -17.48
C ASN A 60 12.02 -17.01 -18.69
N ARG A 61 12.65 -15.89 -19.11
CA ARG A 61 13.67 -15.90 -20.18
C ARG A 61 15.08 -16.21 -19.69
N SER A 62 15.37 -15.96 -18.42
CA SER A 62 16.73 -16.09 -17.87
C SER A 62 17.16 -17.53 -17.60
N GLN A 63 16.22 -18.47 -17.60
CA GLN A 63 16.47 -19.89 -17.31
C GLN A 63 15.37 -20.75 -17.95
N ASP A 64 15.55 -22.09 -17.99
CA ASP A 64 14.67 -23.04 -18.66
C ASP A 64 14.08 -24.13 -17.77
N ARG A 65 14.29 -24.06 -16.44
CA ARG A 65 13.79 -25.04 -15.46
C ARG A 65 12.43 -24.70 -14.87
N ILE A 66 12.14 -23.38 -14.71
CA ILE A 66 10.95 -22.87 -14.03
C ILE A 66 10.17 -21.97 -14.99
N PHE A 67 8.85 -22.06 -14.96
CA PHE A 67 7.95 -21.15 -15.64
C PHE A 67 7.00 -20.52 -14.63
N VAL A 68 7.14 -19.22 -14.37
CA VAL A 68 6.22 -18.49 -13.49
C VAL A 68 5.00 -18.05 -14.28
N ARG A 69 3.83 -18.51 -13.86
CA ARG A 69 2.52 -18.09 -14.37
C ARG A 69 1.93 -17.02 -13.48
N TYR A 70 2.01 -15.77 -13.92
CA TYR A 70 1.50 -14.61 -13.21
C TYR A 70 0.01 -14.44 -13.42
N LEU A 71 -0.73 -14.27 -12.33
CA LEU A 71 -2.18 -14.01 -12.32
C LEU A 71 -2.50 -12.81 -11.43
N SER A 72 -3.09 -11.77 -12.02
CA SER A 72 -3.66 -10.65 -11.27
C SER A 72 -5.03 -11.05 -10.73
N ILE A 73 -5.19 -10.99 -9.40
CA ILE A 73 -6.38 -11.50 -8.70
C ILE A 73 -6.89 -10.46 -7.71
N SER A 74 -8.11 -9.97 -7.94
CA SER A 74 -8.79 -9.11 -6.98
C SER A 74 -9.04 -9.85 -5.66
N GLY A 75 -8.78 -9.19 -4.51
CA GLY A 75 -8.94 -9.78 -3.19
C GLY A 75 -7.97 -10.94 -2.93
N VAL A 76 -6.73 -10.81 -3.42
CA VAL A 76 -5.68 -11.84 -3.35
C VAL A 76 -5.47 -12.38 -1.95
N ASP A 77 -5.48 -11.53 -0.91
CA ASP A 77 -5.29 -11.97 0.48
C ASP A 77 -6.34 -13.00 0.90
N THR A 78 -7.62 -12.64 0.78
CA THR A 78 -8.72 -13.53 1.15
C THR A 78 -8.72 -14.82 0.32
N LYS A 79 -8.48 -14.70 -1.00
CA LYS A 79 -8.45 -15.86 -1.90
C LYS A 79 -7.26 -16.77 -1.62
N THR A 80 -6.08 -16.22 -1.28
CA THR A 80 -4.91 -17.00 -0.88
C THR A 80 -5.19 -17.75 0.43
N LEU A 81 -5.78 -17.10 1.41
CA LEU A 81 -6.14 -17.74 2.68
C LEU A 81 -7.12 -18.90 2.46
N LEU A 82 -8.18 -18.67 1.67
CA LEU A 82 -9.17 -19.71 1.36
C LEU A 82 -8.56 -20.85 0.56
N ALA A 83 -7.73 -20.56 -0.45
CA ALA A 83 -7.08 -21.58 -1.26
C ALA A 83 -6.09 -22.43 -0.44
N THR A 84 -5.36 -21.80 0.50
CA THR A 84 -4.46 -22.50 1.43
C THR A 84 -5.26 -23.41 2.36
N SER A 85 -6.36 -22.91 2.92
CA SER A 85 -7.25 -23.72 3.77
C SER A 85 -7.89 -24.89 3.02
N GLY A 86 -8.12 -24.72 1.71
CA GLY A 86 -8.64 -25.76 0.81
C GLY A 86 -7.57 -26.70 0.23
N GLY A 87 -6.29 -26.55 0.62
CA GLY A 87 -5.20 -27.42 0.17
C GLY A 87 -4.75 -27.21 -1.29
N ASN A 88 -5.10 -26.10 -1.92
CA ASN A 88 -4.70 -25.78 -3.30
C ASN A 88 -4.29 -24.31 -3.46
N PRO A 89 -3.29 -23.83 -2.71
CA PRO A 89 -2.80 -22.46 -2.79
C PRO A 89 -2.00 -22.20 -4.08
N PRO A 90 -1.72 -20.91 -4.40
CA PRO A 90 -0.65 -20.56 -5.33
C PRO A 90 0.72 -20.93 -4.73
N ASP A 91 1.76 -20.96 -5.57
CA ASP A 91 3.14 -21.17 -5.10
C ASP A 91 3.75 -19.87 -4.54
N VAL A 92 3.37 -18.71 -5.10
CA VAL A 92 3.75 -17.38 -4.63
C VAL A 92 2.50 -16.52 -4.48
N ALA A 93 2.41 -15.76 -3.40
CA ALA A 93 1.36 -14.79 -3.17
C ALA A 93 1.94 -13.40 -2.87
N GLY A 94 1.52 -12.40 -3.64
CA GLY A 94 1.77 -10.99 -3.37
C GLY A 94 0.66 -10.44 -2.46
N ILE A 95 0.94 -10.34 -1.16
CA ILE A 95 -0.03 -9.92 -0.14
C ILE A 95 0.36 -8.61 0.51
N TRP A 96 -0.54 -8.03 1.29
CA TRP A 96 -0.24 -6.87 2.13
C TRP A 96 0.50 -7.30 3.40
N GLN A 97 1.51 -6.52 3.81
CA GLN A 97 2.28 -6.80 5.04
C GLN A 97 1.38 -6.97 6.29
N GLU A 98 0.26 -6.25 6.34
CA GLU A 98 -0.69 -6.29 7.46
C GLU A 98 -1.37 -7.66 7.64
N ARG A 99 -1.26 -8.53 6.66
CA ARG A 99 -1.82 -9.89 6.70
C ARG A 99 -0.83 -10.94 7.23
N ILE A 100 0.46 -10.62 7.28
CA ILE A 100 1.51 -11.59 7.62
C ILE A 100 1.23 -12.30 8.94
N ALA A 101 1.00 -11.53 10.02
CA ALA A 101 0.77 -12.14 11.34
C ALA A 101 -0.53 -12.98 11.38
N GLN A 102 -1.61 -12.54 10.73
CA GLN A 102 -2.85 -13.29 10.62
C GLN A 102 -2.65 -14.63 9.91
N PHE A 103 -1.93 -14.62 8.80
CA PHE A 103 -1.65 -15.81 8.01
C PHE A 103 -0.69 -16.77 8.76
N ALA A 104 0.35 -16.21 9.41
CA ALA A 104 1.30 -16.99 10.20
C ALA A 104 0.64 -17.66 11.40
N ASP A 105 -0.22 -16.97 12.13
CA ASP A 105 -0.97 -17.51 13.26
C ASP A 105 -1.96 -18.60 12.81
N GLY A 106 -2.57 -18.43 11.64
CA GLY A 106 -3.42 -19.45 10.99
C GLY A 106 -2.64 -20.59 10.34
N GLY A 107 -1.30 -20.58 10.43
CA GLY A 107 -0.43 -21.56 9.79
C GLY A 107 -0.57 -21.61 8.27
N ALA A 108 -0.89 -20.47 7.64
CA ALA A 108 -1.15 -20.39 6.21
C ALA A 108 0.08 -20.00 5.36
N LEU A 109 1.21 -19.68 6.00
CA LEU A 109 2.47 -19.33 5.31
C LEU A 109 3.59 -20.32 5.66
N MET A 110 4.57 -20.39 4.78
CA MET A 110 5.84 -21.06 5.00
C MET A 110 6.82 -20.13 5.70
N ASP A 111 7.60 -20.67 6.67
CA ASP A 111 8.75 -19.98 7.27
C ASP A 111 9.88 -19.87 6.24
N LEU A 112 10.17 -18.64 5.79
CA LEU A 112 11.21 -18.37 4.81
C LEU A 112 12.60 -18.17 5.43
N THR A 113 12.72 -18.13 6.76
CA THR A 113 13.97 -17.84 7.47
C THR A 113 15.15 -18.69 6.97
N PRO A 114 15.03 -20.04 6.83
CA PRO A 114 16.17 -20.85 6.38
C PRO A 114 16.62 -20.49 4.96
N MET A 115 15.68 -20.40 4.03
CA MET A 115 15.98 -20.11 2.62
C MET A 115 16.50 -18.68 2.43
N ALA A 116 15.97 -17.72 3.17
CA ALA A 116 16.42 -16.33 3.12
C ALA A 116 17.85 -16.18 3.65
N ASN A 117 18.16 -16.84 4.76
CA ASN A 117 19.52 -16.84 5.33
C ASN A 117 20.54 -17.48 4.37
N GLU A 118 20.22 -18.62 3.78
CA GLU A 118 21.07 -19.29 2.78
C GLU A 118 21.32 -18.40 1.55
N ALA A 119 20.30 -17.63 1.15
CA ALA A 119 20.38 -16.73 0.01
C ALA A 119 21.04 -15.35 0.34
N GLY A 120 21.44 -15.09 1.60
CA GLY A 120 21.97 -13.80 2.00
C GLY A 120 20.93 -12.67 2.05
N LEU A 121 19.63 -13.02 2.09
CA LEU A 121 18.51 -12.08 2.14
C LEU A 121 18.08 -11.83 3.60
N GLY A 122 19.06 -11.57 4.45
CA GLY A 122 18.86 -11.27 5.86
C GLY A 122 18.56 -9.80 6.14
N ARG A 123 18.52 -9.45 7.43
CA ARG A 123 18.14 -8.11 7.90
C ARG A 123 18.96 -6.98 7.28
N ASP A 124 20.28 -7.20 7.10
CA ASP A 124 21.19 -6.17 6.61
C ASP A 124 21.04 -5.91 5.09
N TYR A 125 20.31 -6.77 4.39
CA TYR A 125 20.00 -6.58 2.97
C TYR A 125 18.93 -5.52 2.74
N TYR A 126 18.05 -5.31 3.72
CA TYR A 126 16.87 -4.44 3.62
C TYR A 126 16.94 -3.26 4.60
N ILE A 127 16.19 -2.22 4.28
CA ILE A 127 15.83 -1.17 5.24
C ILE A 127 15.11 -1.84 6.43
N ALA A 128 15.61 -1.60 7.64
CA ALA A 128 15.20 -2.33 8.84
C ALA A 128 13.68 -2.35 9.08
N ASN A 129 13.01 -1.22 8.81
CA ASN A 129 11.55 -1.12 8.97
C ASN A 129 10.80 -2.11 8.07
N TYR A 130 11.23 -2.28 6.82
CA TYR A 130 10.58 -3.19 5.87
C TYR A 130 10.86 -4.66 6.19
N TYR A 131 12.10 -4.99 6.59
CA TYR A 131 12.41 -6.35 7.02
C TYR A 131 11.63 -6.76 8.28
N ASN A 132 11.58 -5.86 9.27
CA ASN A 132 10.87 -6.13 10.52
C ASN A 132 9.37 -6.37 10.29
N ALA A 133 8.75 -5.65 9.34
CA ALA A 133 7.35 -5.86 8.99
C ALA A 133 7.06 -7.21 8.29
N CYS A 134 8.09 -7.88 7.74
CA CYS A 134 8.00 -9.23 7.21
C CYS A 134 8.24 -10.33 8.26
N SER A 135 8.65 -9.93 9.48
CA SER A 135 9.03 -10.83 10.56
C SER A 135 7.94 -10.88 11.63
N TYR A 136 7.62 -12.08 12.09
CA TYR A 136 6.65 -12.30 13.17
C TYR A 136 7.06 -13.51 14.01
N GLN A 137 7.03 -13.37 15.35
CA GLN A 137 7.43 -14.41 16.30
C GLN A 137 8.82 -15.03 16.02
N GLY A 138 9.78 -14.17 15.66
CA GLY A 138 11.18 -14.58 15.41
C GLY A 138 11.40 -15.29 14.07
N LYS A 139 10.41 -15.36 13.20
CA LYS A 139 10.46 -15.98 11.88
C LYS A 139 10.18 -14.97 10.79
N LEU A 140 10.74 -15.22 9.60
CA LEU A 140 10.50 -14.45 8.40
C LEU A 140 9.44 -15.16 7.55
N TRP A 141 8.31 -14.50 7.30
CA TRP A 141 7.15 -15.09 6.63
C TRP A 141 6.95 -14.61 5.20
N ALA A 142 7.65 -13.54 4.83
CA ALA A 142 7.62 -12.97 3.50
C ALA A 142 8.91 -12.19 3.24
N LEU A 143 9.16 -11.81 1.98
CA LEU A 143 10.20 -10.86 1.63
C LEU A 143 9.57 -9.57 1.07
N PRO A 144 10.19 -8.39 1.32
CA PRO A 144 9.72 -7.13 0.77
C PRO A 144 9.59 -7.17 -0.75
N SER A 145 8.56 -6.53 -1.28
CA SER A 145 8.40 -6.29 -2.71
C SER A 145 8.49 -4.79 -2.96
N THR A 146 7.37 -4.12 -3.22
CA THR A 146 7.40 -2.68 -3.47
C THR A 146 6.87 -1.92 -2.25
N PRO A 147 7.75 -1.30 -1.47
CA PRO A 147 7.35 -0.52 -0.32
C PRO A 147 6.82 0.85 -0.70
N ALA A 148 6.28 1.55 0.28
CA ALA A 148 5.95 2.95 0.20
C ALA A 148 6.14 3.63 1.55
N SER A 149 6.74 4.81 1.54
CA SER A 149 6.62 5.77 2.61
C SER A 149 5.56 6.81 2.24
N VAL A 150 4.93 7.39 3.25
CA VAL A 150 3.84 8.35 3.11
C VAL A 150 4.35 9.74 3.46
N ALA A 151 4.03 10.71 2.60
CA ALA A 151 4.42 12.11 2.77
C ALA A 151 3.26 13.04 2.39
N LEU A 152 3.33 14.30 2.79
CA LEU A 152 2.40 15.32 2.38
C LEU A 152 2.80 15.83 0.98
N HIS A 153 1.95 15.55 -0.01
CA HIS A 153 2.09 16.07 -1.37
C HIS A 153 1.47 17.45 -1.47
N VAL A 154 2.10 18.38 -2.15
CA VAL A 154 1.70 19.80 -2.22
C VAL A 154 1.68 20.30 -3.66
N ARG A 155 0.66 21.05 -3.98
CA ARG A 155 0.46 21.80 -5.23
C ARG A 155 0.98 23.25 -5.07
N PRO A 156 2.16 23.60 -5.61
CA PRO A 156 2.73 24.94 -5.45
C PRO A 156 1.88 26.04 -6.08
N ASP A 157 1.08 25.71 -7.10
CA ASP A 157 0.18 26.63 -7.78
C ASP A 157 -1.13 26.92 -7.01
N LEU A 158 -1.40 26.20 -5.93
CA LEU A 158 -2.59 26.38 -5.09
C LEU A 158 -2.27 26.94 -3.70
N VAL A 159 -1.00 27.16 -3.40
CA VAL A 159 -0.55 27.75 -2.14
C VAL A 159 0.14 29.09 -2.39
N PRO A 160 0.20 29.99 -1.40
CA PRO A 160 0.91 31.25 -1.56
C PRO A 160 2.40 31.06 -1.87
N PRO A 161 3.00 31.99 -2.68
CA PRO A 161 4.39 31.85 -3.13
C PRO A 161 5.40 31.68 -2.00
N GLU A 162 5.17 32.27 -0.84
CA GLU A 162 6.06 32.22 0.33
C GLU A 162 6.14 30.82 0.98
N VAL A 163 5.20 29.93 0.66
CA VAL A 163 5.17 28.54 1.16
C VAL A 163 5.14 27.51 0.02
N ALA A 164 5.47 27.92 -1.19
CA ALA A 164 5.37 27.10 -2.40
C ALA A 164 6.63 26.25 -2.68
N SER A 165 7.47 25.99 -1.67
CA SER A 165 8.64 25.11 -1.79
C SER A 165 8.76 24.18 -0.58
N PRO A 166 9.50 23.05 -0.70
CA PRO A 166 9.71 22.13 0.42
C PRO A 166 10.31 22.78 1.67
N GLU A 167 11.19 23.77 1.48
CA GLU A 167 11.92 24.43 2.56
C GLU A 167 11.04 25.41 3.35
N THR A 168 10.02 25.97 2.70
CA THR A 168 9.18 27.03 3.28
C THR A 168 7.76 26.57 3.64
N PHE A 169 7.39 25.35 3.22
CA PHE A 169 6.08 24.79 3.54
C PHE A 169 5.93 24.52 5.05
N PRO A 170 4.72 24.63 5.63
CA PRO A 170 4.43 24.32 7.04
C PRO A 170 5.09 23.03 7.55
N GLN A 171 5.85 23.14 8.62
CA GLN A 171 6.51 22.01 9.27
C GLN A 171 5.73 21.51 10.48
N THR A 172 4.87 22.35 11.06
CA THR A 172 4.02 21.98 12.20
C THR A 172 2.55 21.88 11.81
N ILE A 173 1.79 21.10 12.57
CA ILE A 173 0.34 20.94 12.38
C ILE A 173 -0.36 22.29 12.53
N GLU A 174 0.07 23.10 13.49
CA GLU A 174 -0.48 24.44 13.74
C GLU A 174 -0.25 25.40 12.56
N GLU A 175 0.91 25.31 11.90
CA GLU A 175 1.19 26.07 10.68
C GLU A 175 0.35 25.57 9.50
N LEU A 176 0.16 24.25 9.36
CA LEU A 176 -0.71 23.66 8.34
C LEU A 176 -2.17 24.08 8.56
N ASP A 177 -2.64 24.12 9.82
CA ASP A 177 -3.97 24.58 10.15
C ASP A 177 -4.18 26.05 9.80
N ALA A 178 -3.20 26.91 10.12
CA ALA A 178 -3.24 28.34 9.77
C ALA A 178 -3.24 28.54 8.24
N LEU A 179 -2.43 27.78 7.50
CA LEU A 179 -2.45 27.79 6.04
C LEU A 179 -3.82 27.33 5.52
N THR A 180 -4.36 26.25 6.08
CA THR A 180 -5.66 25.70 5.67
C THR A 180 -6.78 26.71 5.86
N GLU A 181 -6.80 27.42 6.98
CA GLU A 181 -7.78 28.46 7.25
C GLU A 181 -7.65 29.65 6.27
N ARG A 182 -6.41 30.04 5.96
CA ARG A 182 -6.10 31.21 5.12
C ARG A 182 -6.49 31.01 3.64
N ILE A 183 -6.29 29.82 3.08
CA ILE A 183 -6.37 29.62 1.62
C ILE A 183 -7.53 28.74 1.15
N SER A 184 -8.22 28.05 2.03
CA SER A 184 -9.40 27.27 1.63
C SER A 184 -10.51 28.17 1.12
N GLN A 185 -11.19 27.76 0.08
CA GLN A 185 -12.16 28.59 -0.64
C GLN A 185 -13.56 28.00 -0.55
N ARG A 186 -14.55 28.88 -0.38
CA ARG A 186 -15.97 28.55 -0.45
C ARG A 186 -16.63 29.35 -1.58
N ASP A 187 -17.75 28.86 -2.07
CA ASP A 187 -18.62 29.62 -2.94
C ASP A 187 -19.54 30.57 -2.14
N PRO A 188 -20.30 31.44 -2.80
CA PRO A 188 -21.25 32.33 -2.13
C PRO A 188 -22.34 31.62 -1.31
N ASN A 189 -22.61 30.36 -1.60
CA ASN A 189 -23.59 29.52 -0.87
C ASN A 189 -22.95 28.76 0.29
N GLY A 190 -21.64 28.95 0.53
CA GLY A 190 -20.89 28.29 1.62
C GLY A 190 -20.31 26.92 1.27
N ALA A 191 -20.56 26.38 0.08
CA ALA A 191 -19.98 25.09 -0.34
C ALA A 191 -18.47 25.20 -0.56
N ILE A 192 -17.73 24.17 -0.19
CA ILE A 192 -16.28 24.13 -0.33
C ILE A 192 -15.93 24.01 -1.83
N LYS A 193 -15.12 24.91 -2.33
CA LYS A 193 -14.55 24.91 -3.70
C LYS A 193 -13.16 24.28 -3.73
N MET A 194 -12.35 24.61 -2.76
CA MET A 194 -10.98 24.12 -2.60
C MET A 194 -10.63 24.09 -1.11
N ALA A 195 -10.05 23.01 -0.64
CA ALA A 195 -9.47 22.89 0.68
C ALA A 195 -7.94 22.84 0.60
N ALA A 196 -7.23 23.53 1.49
CA ALA A 196 -5.77 23.40 1.54
C ALA A 196 -5.36 22.00 1.94
N PHE A 197 -6.01 21.45 2.95
CA PHE A 197 -5.82 20.09 3.46
C PHE A 197 -7.14 19.57 4.08
N LEU A 198 -7.32 18.24 4.01
CA LEU A 198 -8.41 17.54 4.71
C LEU A 198 -7.88 16.22 5.26
N PRO A 199 -7.99 15.93 6.57
CA PRO A 199 -7.59 14.65 7.17
C PRO A 199 -8.36 13.45 6.61
N SER A 200 -9.57 13.69 6.08
CA SER A 200 -10.41 12.66 5.45
C SER A 200 -10.05 12.36 3.99
N ASN A 201 -9.05 13.04 3.41
CA ASN A 201 -8.57 12.79 2.05
C ASN A 201 -7.12 12.28 2.06
N PRO A 202 -6.80 11.14 1.43
CA PRO A 202 -7.65 10.23 0.67
C PRO A 202 -8.51 9.29 1.51
N GLY A 203 -8.48 9.38 2.84
CA GLY A 203 -9.31 8.57 3.73
C GLY A 203 -8.75 7.18 3.99
N TRP A 204 -7.44 7.02 3.88
CA TRP A 204 -6.71 5.80 4.21
C TRP A 204 -6.00 5.95 5.55
N TRP A 205 -5.52 4.85 6.10
CA TRP A 205 -4.67 4.82 7.30
C TRP A 205 -5.24 5.54 8.53
N HIS A 206 -6.56 5.49 8.74
CA HIS A 206 -7.19 6.14 9.91
C HIS A 206 -6.53 5.73 11.23
N TRP A 207 -6.04 4.50 11.30
CA TRP A 207 -5.27 3.98 12.42
C TRP A 207 -3.93 4.71 12.65
N GLY A 208 -3.36 5.31 11.61
CA GLY A 208 -2.04 5.95 11.67
C GLY A 208 -2.06 7.35 12.29
N TRP A 209 -3.23 7.99 12.40
CA TRP A 209 -3.31 9.36 12.92
C TRP A 209 -2.75 9.50 14.34
N GLY A 210 -3.12 8.58 15.26
CA GLY A 210 -2.54 8.55 16.58
C GLY A 210 -1.01 8.45 16.57
N SER A 211 -0.46 7.61 15.67
CA SER A 211 0.98 7.45 15.54
C SER A 211 1.66 8.70 14.96
N LEU A 212 1.03 9.42 14.03
CA LEU A 212 1.53 10.71 13.52
C LEU A 212 1.59 11.79 14.62
N PHE A 213 0.86 11.62 15.71
CA PHE A 213 0.94 12.44 16.93
C PHE A 213 1.85 11.86 18.01
N GLY A 214 2.55 10.75 17.72
CA GLY A 214 3.50 10.10 18.62
C GLY A 214 2.96 8.97 19.47
N GLY A 215 1.71 8.57 19.26
CA GLY A 215 1.09 7.42 19.93
C GLY A 215 1.54 6.08 19.37
N LYS A 216 1.25 5.02 20.11
CA LYS A 216 1.52 3.63 19.71
C LYS A 216 0.23 2.84 19.75
N LEU A 217 0.00 2.00 18.72
CA LEU A 217 -1.15 1.09 18.69
C LEU A 217 -0.91 -0.22 19.46
N LEU A 218 0.33 -0.52 19.79
CA LEU A 218 0.72 -1.71 20.53
C LEU A 218 1.71 -1.34 21.62
N GLU A 219 1.37 -1.67 22.87
CA GLU A 219 2.22 -1.53 24.05
C GLU A 219 2.43 -2.90 24.68
N GLY A 220 3.63 -3.48 24.48
CA GLY A 220 3.86 -4.88 24.81
C GLY A 220 2.97 -5.79 23.98
N ASP A 221 2.06 -6.53 24.64
CA ASP A 221 1.05 -7.39 24.02
C ASP A 221 -0.37 -6.78 24.06
N ARG A 222 -0.51 -5.51 24.43
CA ARG A 222 -1.79 -4.81 24.56
C ARG A 222 -2.02 -3.88 23.37
N ILE A 223 -3.21 -3.97 22.81
CA ILE A 223 -3.69 -3.00 21.80
C ILE A 223 -4.15 -1.73 22.51
N VAL A 224 -3.71 -0.57 22.05
CA VAL A 224 -4.04 0.74 22.59
C VAL A 224 -4.47 1.67 21.45
N VAL A 225 -5.78 1.82 21.24
CA VAL A 225 -6.32 2.72 20.21
C VAL A 225 -6.80 4.07 20.79
N ASN A 226 -7.00 4.14 22.11
CA ASN A 226 -7.50 5.33 22.82
C ASN A 226 -6.45 6.03 23.69
N GLY A 227 -5.16 5.86 23.36
CA GLY A 227 -4.08 6.59 24.04
C GLY A 227 -4.23 8.11 23.87
N PRO A 228 -3.57 8.91 24.74
CA PRO A 228 -3.73 10.37 24.74
C PRO A 228 -3.36 11.01 23.40
N GLU A 229 -2.34 10.51 22.72
CA GLU A 229 -1.94 11.00 21.40
C GLU A 229 -2.99 10.68 20.31
N SER A 230 -3.63 9.51 20.40
CA SER A 230 -4.74 9.16 19.51
C SER A 230 -5.95 10.05 19.74
N VAL A 231 -6.29 10.34 21.01
CA VAL A 231 -7.36 11.28 21.35
C VAL A 231 -7.05 12.66 20.78
N ARG A 232 -5.84 13.17 21.01
CA ARG A 232 -5.37 14.47 20.47
C ARG A 232 -5.45 14.53 18.93
N ALA A 233 -5.03 13.47 18.25
CA ALA A 233 -5.13 13.38 16.79
C ALA A 233 -6.58 13.44 16.31
N PHE A 234 -7.49 12.76 17.00
CA PHE A 234 -8.90 12.74 16.66
C PHE A 234 -9.62 14.05 17.04
N GLU A 235 -9.19 14.76 18.09
CA GLU A 235 -9.62 16.13 18.38
C GLU A 235 -9.21 17.09 17.26
N TRP A 236 -8.00 16.96 16.75
CA TRP A 236 -7.54 17.71 15.59
C TRP A 236 -8.36 17.37 14.34
N ILE A 237 -8.65 16.10 14.05
CA ILE A 237 -9.53 15.67 12.94
C ILE A 237 -10.93 16.29 13.09
N GLN A 238 -11.51 16.26 14.31
CA GLN A 238 -12.82 16.85 14.57
C GLN A 238 -12.82 18.37 14.35
N SER A 239 -11.69 19.05 14.61
CA SER A 239 -11.59 20.49 14.37
C SER A 239 -11.83 20.84 12.90
N TYR A 240 -11.45 19.98 11.96
CA TYR A 240 -11.73 20.14 10.53
C TYR A 240 -13.23 19.97 10.22
N ALA A 241 -13.89 18.98 10.81
CA ALA A 241 -15.33 18.83 10.68
C ALA A 241 -16.08 20.06 11.21
N LYS A 242 -15.66 20.59 12.36
CA LYS A 242 -16.24 21.84 12.94
C LYS A 242 -15.96 23.07 12.08
N ARG A 243 -14.75 23.18 11.52
CA ARG A 243 -14.33 24.32 10.68
C ARG A 243 -15.05 24.37 9.34
N PHE A 244 -15.17 23.23 8.70
CA PHE A 244 -15.72 23.14 7.35
C PHE A 244 -17.20 22.74 7.30
N GLY A 245 -17.73 22.15 8.37
CA GLY A 245 -19.03 21.49 8.40
C GLY A 245 -18.92 20.04 7.90
N ALA A 246 -19.36 19.06 8.70
CA ALA A 246 -19.25 17.66 8.34
C ALA A 246 -20.01 17.31 7.03
N LYS A 247 -21.22 17.89 6.86
CA LYS A 247 -22.04 17.70 5.64
C LYS A 247 -21.40 18.33 4.41
N GLU A 248 -20.81 19.50 4.55
CA GLU A 248 -20.12 20.25 3.51
C GLU A 248 -18.87 19.48 3.03
N VAL A 249 -18.10 18.90 3.97
CA VAL A 249 -16.96 18.02 3.64
C VAL A 249 -17.43 16.77 2.88
N GLN A 250 -18.48 16.10 3.35
CA GLN A 250 -19.05 14.94 2.65
C GLN A 250 -19.53 15.29 1.22
N SER A 251 -20.27 16.41 1.10
CA SER A 251 -20.75 16.90 -0.18
C SER A 251 -19.58 17.21 -1.13
N PHE A 252 -18.55 17.88 -0.64
CA PHE A 252 -17.35 18.18 -1.41
C PHE A 252 -16.61 16.93 -1.88
N GLN A 253 -16.43 15.95 -0.99
CA GLN A 253 -15.75 14.70 -1.29
C GLN A 253 -16.56 13.77 -2.19
N SER A 254 -17.90 13.89 -2.23
CA SER A 254 -18.76 13.07 -3.10
C SER A 254 -18.46 13.26 -4.58
N GLY A 255 -17.88 14.39 -4.97
CA GLY A 255 -17.44 14.69 -6.33
C GLY A 255 -16.00 14.29 -6.65
N PHE A 256 -15.30 13.60 -5.74
CA PHE A 256 -13.92 13.20 -5.95
C PHE A 256 -13.84 11.92 -6.80
N GLY A 257 -12.90 11.92 -7.74
CA GLY A 257 -12.48 10.70 -8.39
C GLY A 257 -11.51 9.90 -7.52
N THR A 258 -11.23 8.68 -7.94
CA THR A 258 -10.21 7.84 -7.28
C THR A 258 -8.80 8.42 -7.53
N PHE A 259 -7.83 8.02 -6.70
CA PHE A 259 -6.43 8.40 -6.86
C PHE A 259 -5.82 8.01 -8.21
N SER A 260 -6.42 7.04 -8.89
CA SER A 260 -6.02 6.54 -10.22
C SER A 260 -6.90 7.11 -11.34
N SER A 261 -7.37 8.34 -11.22
CA SER A 261 -8.18 9.02 -12.23
C SER A 261 -7.83 10.50 -12.37
N PRO A 262 -8.11 11.14 -13.52
CA PRO A 262 -7.91 12.59 -13.70
C PRO A 262 -8.75 13.46 -12.75
N GLN A 263 -9.84 12.90 -12.20
CA GLN A 263 -10.76 13.55 -11.25
C GLN A 263 -10.31 13.41 -9.79
N ASP A 264 -9.17 12.82 -9.55
CA ASP A 264 -8.52 12.82 -8.23
C ASP A 264 -8.46 14.24 -7.66
N PRO A 265 -8.80 14.48 -6.38
CA PRO A 265 -8.94 15.82 -5.82
C PRO A 265 -7.65 16.63 -5.86
N PHE A 266 -6.50 16.01 -5.67
CA PHE A 266 -5.20 16.69 -5.78
C PHE A 266 -4.88 17.07 -7.25
N MET A 267 -5.05 16.12 -8.18
CA MET A 267 -4.78 16.37 -9.60
C MET A 267 -5.76 17.37 -10.23
N SER A 268 -7.02 17.38 -9.79
CA SER A 268 -8.04 18.32 -10.26
C SER A 268 -7.99 19.69 -9.58
N GLY A 269 -7.18 19.88 -8.53
CA GLY A 269 -7.05 21.15 -7.80
C GLY A 269 -8.14 21.38 -6.76
N LYS A 270 -8.84 20.37 -6.35
CA LYS A 270 -9.82 20.45 -5.26
C LYS A 270 -9.15 20.51 -3.88
N VAL A 271 -7.98 19.87 -3.73
CA VAL A 271 -7.15 19.99 -2.54
C VAL A 271 -5.75 20.48 -2.92
N ALA A 272 -5.19 21.39 -2.11
CA ALA A 272 -3.85 21.92 -2.34
C ALA A 272 -2.77 20.99 -1.79
N SER A 273 -3.09 20.20 -0.78
CA SER A 273 -2.18 19.20 -0.23
C SER A 273 -2.94 17.94 0.24
N GLU A 274 -2.26 16.79 0.17
CA GLU A 274 -2.81 15.52 0.64
C GLU A 274 -1.71 14.60 1.18
N LEU A 275 -2.03 13.84 2.22
CA LEU A 275 -1.16 12.79 2.74
C LEU A 275 -1.28 11.55 1.86
N ASN A 276 -0.23 11.20 1.11
CA ASN A 276 -0.28 10.09 0.16
C ASN A 276 1.06 9.36 0.07
N GLY A 277 1.06 8.17 -0.54
CA GLY A 277 2.27 7.36 -0.74
C GLY A 277 3.06 7.75 -1.99
N THR A 278 4.26 7.18 -2.10
CA THR A 278 5.20 7.38 -3.21
C THR A 278 4.58 7.16 -4.59
N TRP A 279 3.64 6.22 -4.72
CA TRP A 279 2.93 5.92 -5.99
C TRP A 279 2.15 7.09 -6.57
N LYS A 280 1.81 8.10 -5.77
CA LYS A 280 1.07 9.29 -6.25
C LYS A 280 1.78 9.95 -7.43
N GLY A 281 3.11 10.06 -7.39
CA GLY A 281 3.91 10.59 -8.50
C GLY A 281 3.70 9.82 -9.81
N ASN A 282 3.53 8.50 -9.75
CA ASN A 282 3.25 7.68 -10.92
C ASN A 282 1.90 8.03 -11.56
N TYR A 283 0.84 8.11 -10.75
CA TYR A 283 -0.49 8.46 -11.24
C TYR A 283 -0.56 9.91 -11.77
N ILE A 284 0.18 10.83 -11.16
CA ILE A 284 0.33 12.19 -11.71
C ILE A 284 0.97 12.14 -13.11
N ASN A 285 2.02 11.36 -13.28
CA ASN A 285 2.69 11.21 -14.59
C ASN A 285 1.76 10.61 -15.66
N VAL A 286 0.86 9.69 -15.27
CA VAL A 286 -0.09 9.04 -16.17
C VAL A 286 -1.27 9.96 -16.52
N TYR A 287 -1.89 10.58 -15.52
CA TYR A 287 -3.18 11.26 -15.70
C TYR A 287 -3.08 12.77 -15.81
N LYS A 288 -1.99 13.37 -15.32
CA LYS A 288 -1.80 14.84 -15.30
C LYS A 288 -0.35 15.21 -15.59
N LYS A 289 0.20 14.67 -16.67
CA LYS A 289 1.59 14.91 -17.08
C LYS A 289 1.92 16.40 -17.08
N GLY A 290 3.02 16.76 -16.41
CA GLY A 290 3.47 18.15 -16.30
C GLY A 290 2.89 18.92 -15.11
N LEU A 291 2.01 18.31 -14.31
CA LEU A 291 1.57 18.91 -13.07
C LEU A 291 2.77 19.14 -12.14
N LYS A 292 2.92 20.38 -11.67
CA LYS A 292 3.95 20.72 -10.69
C LYS A 292 3.49 20.32 -9.28
N TRP A 293 4.34 19.67 -8.56
CA TRP A 293 4.11 19.26 -7.18
C TRP A 293 5.44 19.01 -6.47
N PHE A 294 5.41 19.05 -5.15
CA PHE A 294 6.50 18.60 -4.30
C PHE A 294 5.94 17.80 -3.13
N ALA A 295 6.81 17.14 -2.39
CA ALA A 295 6.44 16.44 -1.17
C ALA A 295 7.29 16.91 0.01
N VAL A 296 6.70 16.89 1.20
CA VAL A 296 7.37 17.16 2.48
C VAL A 296 6.98 16.10 3.50
N PRO A 297 7.77 15.84 4.55
CA PRO A 297 7.32 15.07 5.69
C PRO A 297 5.99 15.60 6.20
N PHE A 298 5.11 14.72 6.71
CA PHE A 298 3.89 15.21 7.35
C PHE A 298 4.24 16.13 8.53
N PRO A 299 3.58 17.30 8.68
CA PRO A 299 3.84 18.22 9.78
C PRO A 299 3.63 17.57 11.14
N TYR A 300 4.51 17.89 12.08
CA TYR A 300 4.44 17.36 13.44
C TYR A 300 3.75 18.38 14.41
N PRO A 301 3.18 17.93 15.53
CA PRO A 301 2.67 18.86 16.56
C PRO A 301 3.81 19.73 17.09
N LYS A 302 3.61 21.05 17.19
CA LYS A 302 4.66 22.03 17.54
C LYS A 302 5.41 21.72 18.86
N ASP A 303 4.72 21.10 19.82
CA ASP A 303 5.28 20.65 21.09
C ASP A 303 6.00 19.30 21.02
N ARG A 304 6.03 18.64 19.82
CA ARG A 304 6.65 17.34 19.58
C ARG A 304 7.68 17.40 18.43
N PRO A 305 8.75 18.22 18.57
CA PRO A 305 9.81 18.32 17.54
C PRO A 305 10.58 17.01 17.34
N ASP A 306 10.50 16.09 18.28
CA ASP A 306 11.04 14.71 18.17
C ASP A 306 10.37 13.90 17.06
N LEU A 307 9.20 14.31 16.59
CA LEU A 307 8.45 13.67 15.49
C LEU A 307 8.79 14.26 14.10
N LYS A 308 9.72 15.20 14.00
CA LYS A 308 10.16 15.73 12.71
C LYS A 308 10.65 14.59 11.79
N GLY A 309 10.10 14.50 10.60
CA GLY A 309 10.42 13.41 9.65
C GLY A 309 9.81 12.06 10.01
N HIS A 310 8.84 12.04 10.93
CA HIS A 310 8.05 10.85 11.26
C HIS A 310 7.10 10.51 10.10
N ALA A 311 7.11 9.27 9.64
CA ALA A 311 6.31 8.86 8.51
C ALA A 311 5.69 7.47 8.69
N LEU A 312 4.52 7.30 8.10
CA LEU A 312 3.88 6.01 7.97
C LEU A 312 4.54 5.25 6.81
N LEU A 313 4.89 3.99 7.07
CA LEU A 313 5.45 3.07 6.10
C LEU A 313 4.48 1.92 5.84
N SER A 314 4.40 1.50 4.60
CA SER A 314 3.66 0.31 4.16
C SER A 314 4.45 -0.42 3.10
N GLN A 315 4.11 -1.67 2.81
CA GLN A 315 4.72 -2.42 1.72
C GLN A 315 3.84 -3.56 1.23
N ASP A 316 4.09 -3.93 0.00
CA ASP A 316 3.70 -5.20 -0.57
C ASP A 316 4.79 -6.22 -0.29
N VAL A 317 4.41 -7.47 -0.11
CA VAL A 317 5.35 -8.55 0.21
C VAL A 317 5.08 -9.80 -0.62
N LEU A 318 6.12 -10.58 -0.87
CA LEU A 318 6.04 -11.87 -1.52
C LEU A 318 6.16 -12.98 -0.48
N ALA A 319 5.15 -13.81 -0.40
CA ALA A 319 5.06 -14.94 0.53
C ALA A 319 4.88 -16.26 -0.22
N ILE A 320 5.27 -17.34 0.42
CA ILE A 320 4.97 -18.71 -0.02
C ILE A 320 3.90 -19.26 0.91
N PRO A 321 2.69 -19.56 0.41
CA PRO A 321 1.67 -20.23 1.21
C PRO A 321 2.15 -21.59 1.69
N ARG A 322 1.70 -22.01 2.88
CA ARG A 322 1.83 -23.40 3.31
C ARG A 322 1.18 -24.30 2.24
N ASP A 323 1.66 -25.47 2.05
CA ASP A 323 1.17 -26.44 1.07
C ASP A 323 1.32 -25.98 -0.41
N ALA A 324 2.15 -24.96 -0.69
CA ALA A 324 2.59 -24.65 -2.06
C ALA A 324 3.24 -25.88 -2.68
N LYS A 325 2.92 -26.15 -3.96
CA LYS A 325 3.39 -27.36 -4.64
C LYS A 325 4.89 -27.32 -5.00
N HIS A 326 5.40 -26.13 -5.24
CA HIS A 326 6.77 -25.89 -5.73
C HIS A 326 7.49 -24.82 -4.89
N PRO A 327 7.66 -25.02 -3.55
CA PRO A 327 8.15 -23.97 -2.66
C PRO A 327 9.61 -23.56 -2.93
N LYS A 328 10.45 -24.49 -3.40
CA LYS A 328 11.86 -24.20 -3.74
C LYS A 328 11.93 -23.33 -4.99
N GLU A 329 11.20 -23.70 -6.03
CA GLU A 329 11.12 -22.96 -7.29
C GLU A 329 10.42 -21.61 -7.10
N ALA A 330 9.43 -21.53 -6.23
CA ALA A 330 8.79 -20.29 -5.81
C ALA A 330 9.80 -19.35 -5.14
N PHE A 331 10.64 -19.88 -4.27
CA PHE A 331 11.69 -19.09 -3.61
C PHE A 331 12.79 -18.66 -4.60
N GLU A 332 13.13 -19.46 -5.60
CA GLU A 332 14.07 -19.04 -6.66
C GLU A 332 13.53 -17.83 -7.44
N PHE A 333 12.23 -17.80 -7.72
CA PHE A 333 11.60 -16.62 -8.32
C PHE A 333 11.62 -15.42 -7.37
N ILE A 334 11.24 -15.60 -6.11
CA ILE A 334 11.29 -14.52 -5.10
C ILE A 334 12.72 -13.99 -4.99
N LYS A 335 13.74 -14.85 -4.89
CA LYS A 335 15.16 -14.47 -4.87
C LYS A 335 15.56 -13.66 -6.11
N PHE A 336 15.06 -14.01 -7.30
CA PHE A 336 15.29 -13.22 -8.50
C PHE A 336 14.73 -11.80 -8.37
N VAL A 337 13.51 -11.66 -7.83
CA VAL A 337 12.89 -10.36 -7.58
C VAL A 337 13.72 -9.52 -6.60
N GLN A 338 14.38 -10.16 -5.62
CA GLN A 338 15.22 -9.47 -4.63
C GLN A 338 16.57 -8.99 -5.17
N ARG A 339 16.97 -9.35 -6.38
CA ARG A 339 18.19 -8.79 -6.98
C ARG A 339 18.08 -7.28 -7.08
N GLN A 340 19.15 -6.56 -6.77
CA GLN A 340 19.15 -5.10 -6.74
C GLN A 340 18.66 -4.49 -8.06
N ASP A 341 19.18 -4.97 -9.19
CA ASP A 341 18.80 -4.49 -10.53
C ASP A 341 17.32 -4.71 -10.85
N VAL A 342 16.76 -5.86 -10.44
CA VAL A 342 15.36 -6.23 -10.66
C VAL A 342 14.45 -5.42 -9.74
N MET A 343 14.78 -5.34 -8.45
CA MET A 343 14.01 -4.60 -7.45
C MET A 343 13.99 -3.11 -7.77
N GLU A 344 15.12 -2.50 -8.10
CA GLU A 344 15.19 -1.10 -8.51
C GLU A 344 14.36 -0.84 -9.77
N GLY A 345 14.42 -1.74 -10.76
CA GLY A 345 13.59 -1.66 -11.95
C GLY A 345 12.09 -1.71 -11.65
N LEU A 346 11.67 -2.66 -10.81
CA LEU A 346 10.28 -2.81 -10.38
C LEU A 346 9.79 -1.59 -9.59
N CYS A 347 10.60 -1.11 -8.63
CA CYS A 347 10.26 0.07 -7.82
C CYS A 347 10.14 1.33 -8.69
N LYS A 348 11.03 1.53 -9.67
CA LYS A 348 10.89 2.62 -10.66
C LYS A 348 9.58 2.52 -11.45
N GLY A 349 9.25 1.33 -11.94
CA GLY A 349 8.00 1.10 -12.67
C GLY A 349 6.74 1.39 -11.86
N HIS A 350 6.79 1.15 -10.55
CA HIS A 350 5.71 1.46 -9.61
C HIS A 350 5.77 2.90 -9.07
N GLY A 351 6.82 3.67 -9.35
CA GLY A 351 7.04 4.99 -8.79
C GLY A 351 7.31 4.97 -7.28
N LYS A 352 7.82 3.85 -6.74
CA LYS A 352 8.01 3.60 -5.31
C LYS A 352 9.50 3.58 -4.94
N ASN A 353 9.81 3.85 -3.66
CA ASN A 353 11.17 3.70 -3.12
C ASN A 353 11.56 2.21 -3.04
N SER A 354 12.87 1.94 -2.99
CA SER A 354 13.38 0.57 -2.85
C SER A 354 13.31 0.09 -1.39
N PRO A 355 13.07 -1.21 -1.14
CA PRO A 355 13.18 -1.79 0.20
C PRO A 355 14.63 -2.10 0.59
N LEU A 356 15.56 -2.04 -0.37
CA LEU A 356 16.94 -2.47 -0.17
C LEU A 356 17.75 -1.45 0.63
N ASN A 357 18.66 -1.95 1.45
CA ASN A 357 19.56 -1.09 2.21
C ASN A 357 20.56 -0.38 1.29
N GLN A 358 21.05 -1.08 0.28
CA GLN A 358 21.89 -0.51 -0.77
C GLN A 358 21.06 -0.23 -2.02
N VAL A 359 21.09 1.01 -2.48
CA VAL A 359 20.38 1.50 -3.67
C VAL A 359 21.38 2.23 -4.54
N SER A 360 21.33 2.01 -5.86
CA SER A 360 22.24 2.66 -6.79
C SER A 360 21.93 4.15 -6.92
N GLU A 361 22.94 4.99 -7.16
CA GLU A 361 22.71 6.42 -7.43
C GLU A 361 21.85 6.61 -8.69
N SER A 362 22.06 5.77 -9.70
CA SER A 362 21.26 5.79 -10.93
C SER A 362 19.75 5.52 -10.69
N PHE A 363 19.40 4.83 -9.62
CA PHE A 363 18.00 4.68 -9.22
C PHE A 363 17.37 6.02 -8.92
N PHE A 364 18.04 6.87 -8.14
CA PHE A 364 17.55 8.20 -7.77
C PHE A 364 17.55 9.16 -8.94
N GLU A 365 18.63 9.17 -9.75
CA GLU A 365 18.79 10.09 -10.87
C GLU A 365 17.77 9.87 -12.00
N THR A 366 17.40 8.61 -12.23
CA THR A 366 16.51 8.22 -13.34
C THR A 366 15.10 7.84 -12.88
N HIS A 367 14.78 8.07 -11.61
CA HIS A 367 13.48 7.70 -11.04
C HIS A 367 12.36 8.61 -11.56
N PRO A 368 11.18 8.06 -11.95
CA PRO A 368 10.06 8.87 -12.47
C PRO A 368 9.40 9.76 -11.41
N ASN A 369 9.55 9.43 -10.12
CA ASN A 369 9.11 10.29 -9.02
C ASN A 369 10.25 11.26 -8.65
N PRO A 370 10.10 12.58 -8.88
CA PRO A 370 11.16 13.55 -8.61
C PRO A 370 11.48 13.75 -7.12
N GLN A 371 10.62 13.26 -6.23
CA GLN A 371 10.75 13.37 -4.78
C GLN A 371 11.26 12.08 -4.13
N ILE A 372 11.76 11.12 -4.90
CA ILE A 372 12.07 9.77 -4.41
C ILE A 372 13.11 9.76 -3.29
N ARG A 373 14.05 10.70 -3.25
CA ARG A 373 15.05 10.81 -2.17
C ARG A 373 14.39 11.08 -0.82
N LEU A 374 13.40 11.99 -0.77
CA LEU A 374 12.63 12.23 0.45
C LEU A 374 11.96 10.93 0.95
N PHE A 375 11.34 10.19 0.05
CA PHE A 375 10.65 8.96 0.43
C PHE A 375 11.60 7.86 0.92
N ASP A 376 12.81 7.79 0.36
CA ASP A 376 13.86 6.89 0.86
C ASP A 376 14.36 7.33 2.24
N GLU A 377 14.58 8.63 2.46
CA GLU A 377 14.95 9.20 3.76
C GLU A 377 13.90 8.90 4.83
N LEU A 378 12.61 9.08 4.51
CA LEU A 378 11.51 8.76 5.41
C LEU A 378 11.47 7.26 5.75
N ALA A 379 11.73 6.39 4.78
CA ALA A 379 11.79 4.94 5.00
C ALA A 379 12.92 4.55 5.97
N ARG A 380 14.05 5.26 5.94
CA ARG A 380 15.22 5.03 6.79
C ARG A 380 15.14 5.73 8.16
N SER A 381 14.18 6.62 8.34
CA SER A 381 14.00 7.33 9.60
C SER A 381 13.70 6.36 10.75
N LYS A 382 14.39 6.54 11.87
CA LYS A 382 14.20 5.72 13.09
C LYS A 382 12.85 5.96 13.76
N THR A 383 12.23 7.10 13.48
CA THR A 383 10.95 7.47 14.04
C THR A 383 9.78 7.02 13.15
N SER A 384 10.03 6.67 11.89
CA SER A 384 8.99 6.15 11.00
C SER A 384 8.41 4.83 11.49
N PHE A 385 7.14 4.62 11.24
CA PHE A 385 6.37 3.52 11.80
C PHE A 385 5.60 2.75 10.71
N SER A 386 5.40 1.48 10.98
CA SER A 386 4.56 0.57 10.17
C SER A 386 3.38 0.09 11.00
N PRO A 387 2.35 -0.48 10.36
CA PRO A 387 1.32 -1.22 11.08
C PRO A 387 1.95 -2.23 12.05
N PRO A 388 1.42 -2.38 13.28
CA PRO A 388 1.91 -3.41 14.18
C PRO A 388 1.69 -4.80 13.58
N VAL A 389 2.71 -5.66 13.70
CA VAL A 389 2.66 -7.03 13.16
C VAL A 389 1.93 -7.92 14.15
N VAL A 390 0.60 -7.85 14.14
CA VAL A 390 -0.31 -8.64 14.95
C VAL A 390 -1.47 -9.18 14.11
N GLY A 391 -1.90 -10.39 14.33
CA GLY A 391 -2.88 -11.06 13.45
C GLY A 391 -4.26 -10.40 13.40
N LEU A 392 -4.62 -9.59 14.39
CA LEU A 392 -5.87 -8.82 14.44
C LEU A 392 -5.76 -7.41 13.89
N PHE A 393 -4.61 -6.99 13.39
CA PHE A 393 -4.44 -5.61 12.95
C PHE A 393 -5.53 -5.16 11.95
N PRO A 394 -5.94 -5.96 10.94
CA PRO A 394 -6.99 -5.54 10.02
C PRO A 394 -8.33 -5.20 10.70
N GLN A 395 -8.72 -5.98 11.71
CA GLN A 395 -9.95 -5.76 12.46
C GLN A 395 -9.82 -4.49 13.35
N ILE A 396 -8.67 -4.32 14.01
CA ILE A 396 -8.39 -3.13 14.83
C ILE A 396 -8.38 -1.87 13.96
N SER A 397 -7.73 -1.92 12.80
CA SER A 397 -7.75 -0.84 11.82
C SER A 397 -9.17 -0.47 11.40
N SER A 398 -10.06 -1.46 11.23
CA SER A 398 -11.48 -1.25 10.95
C SER A 398 -12.20 -0.53 12.09
N GLU A 399 -11.95 -0.92 13.35
CA GLU A 399 -12.55 -0.28 14.52
C GLU A 399 -12.13 1.20 14.67
N VAL A 400 -10.85 1.49 14.42
CA VAL A 400 -10.36 2.87 14.37
C VAL A 400 -10.99 3.64 13.20
N GLY A 401 -11.20 2.96 12.05
CA GLY A 401 -11.92 3.53 10.91
C GLY A 401 -13.36 3.93 11.26
N VAL A 402 -14.08 3.11 12.06
CA VAL A 402 -15.40 3.46 12.56
C VAL A 402 -15.33 4.69 13.47
N ALA A 403 -14.38 4.74 14.42
CA ALA A 403 -14.19 5.90 15.29
C ALA A 403 -13.88 7.18 14.48
N PHE A 404 -13.06 7.06 13.43
CA PHE A 404 -12.78 8.17 12.51
C PHE A 404 -14.07 8.72 11.87
N GLN A 405 -14.93 7.84 11.37
CA GLN A 405 -16.20 8.25 10.76
C GLN A 405 -17.14 8.91 11.80
N GLU A 406 -17.24 8.35 13.02
CA GLU A 406 -18.05 8.92 14.07
C GLU A 406 -17.57 10.33 14.46
N VAL A 407 -16.26 10.55 14.52
CA VAL A 407 -15.66 11.86 14.87
C VAL A 407 -15.77 12.85 13.71
N SER A 408 -15.44 12.43 12.47
CA SER A 408 -15.51 13.28 11.27
C SER A 408 -16.93 13.71 10.93
N ASN A 409 -17.95 12.95 11.36
CA ASN A 409 -19.37 13.27 11.20
C ASN A 409 -20.00 13.91 12.45
N GLU A 410 -19.19 14.26 13.45
CA GLU A 410 -19.63 14.86 14.71
C GLU A 410 -20.70 14.04 15.48
N ILE A 411 -20.70 12.71 15.29
CA ILE A 411 -21.62 11.78 15.96
C ILE A 411 -21.20 11.55 17.42
N LYS A 412 -19.88 11.45 17.65
CA LYS A 412 -19.28 11.27 18.99
C LYS A 412 -18.11 12.22 19.20
N THR A 413 -17.79 12.47 20.47
CA THR A 413 -16.52 13.10 20.80
C THR A 413 -15.36 12.13 20.50
N PRO A 414 -14.15 12.63 20.22
CA PRO A 414 -12.95 11.80 19.97
C PRO A 414 -12.73 10.74 21.04
N LYS A 415 -12.81 11.16 22.31
CA LYS A 415 -12.63 10.24 23.44
C LYS A 415 -13.68 9.14 23.45
N GLN A 416 -14.98 9.48 23.30
CA GLN A 416 -16.05 8.47 23.27
C GLN A 416 -15.88 7.49 22.11
N ALA A 417 -15.58 7.96 20.88
CA ALA A 417 -15.41 7.11 19.73
C ALA A 417 -14.22 6.13 19.90
N LEU A 418 -13.09 6.63 20.42
CA LEU A 418 -11.90 5.83 20.64
C LEU A 418 -12.04 4.87 21.84
N ASP A 419 -12.73 5.25 22.93
CA ASP A 419 -13.03 4.36 24.05
C ASP A 419 -13.94 3.19 23.61
N ASP A 420 -14.92 3.46 22.75
CA ASP A 420 -15.77 2.42 22.18
C ASP A 420 -14.97 1.51 21.24
N ALA A 421 -14.08 2.06 20.41
CA ALA A 421 -13.17 1.28 19.56
C ALA A 421 -12.21 0.43 20.40
N GLN A 422 -11.68 0.97 21.52
CA GLN A 422 -10.83 0.23 22.45
C GLN A 422 -11.58 -0.96 23.05
N LYS A 423 -12.79 -0.74 23.54
CA LYS A 423 -13.61 -1.80 24.15
C LYS A 423 -13.89 -2.92 23.14
N ARG A 424 -14.20 -2.60 21.88
CA ARG A 424 -14.41 -3.61 20.83
C ARG A 424 -13.10 -4.34 20.48
N SER A 425 -11.99 -3.59 20.38
CA SER A 425 -10.65 -4.15 20.14
C SER A 425 -10.20 -5.10 21.26
N ASP A 426 -10.46 -4.76 22.52
CA ASP A 426 -10.17 -5.64 23.68
C ASP A 426 -10.96 -6.96 23.60
N GLY A 427 -12.23 -6.91 23.21
CA GLY A 427 -13.07 -8.09 23.01
C GLY A 427 -12.58 -8.99 21.89
N LEU A 428 -12.21 -8.41 20.76
CA LEU A 428 -11.59 -9.09 19.62
C LEU A 428 -10.26 -9.75 20.04
N TRP A 429 -9.41 -9.00 20.75
CA TRP A 429 -8.09 -9.45 21.20
C TRP A 429 -8.20 -10.63 22.17
N ALA A 430 -9.10 -10.57 23.14
CA ALA A 430 -9.34 -11.65 24.08
C ALA A 430 -9.82 -12.94 23.39
N THR A 431 -10.66 -12.81 22.37
CA THR A 431 -11.15 -13.95 21.57
C THR A 431 -10.03 -14.55 20.72
N TYR A 432 -9.28 -13.72 20.03
CA TYR A 432 -8.17 -14.11 19.18
C TYR A 432 -7.07 -14.85 19.97
N ARG A 433 -6.67 -14.32 21.12
CA ARG A 433 -5.68 -14.96 22.00
C ARG A 433 -6.13 -16.36 22.44
N ARG A 434 -7.40 -16.54 22.77
CA ARG A 434 -7.95 -17.88 23.10
C ARG A 434 -7.86 -18.84 21.93
N GLN A 435 -8.17 -18.38 20.71
CA GLN A 435 -8.08 -19.20 19.50
C GLN A 435 -6.64 -19.62 19.19
N ILE A 436 -5.68 -18.69 19.22
CA ILE A 436 -4.27 -19.01 18.99
C ILE A 436 -3.73 -19.98 20.04
N LEU A 437 -4.05 -19.77 21.33
CA LEU A 437 -3.60 -20.67 22.41
C LEU A 437 -4.24 -22.07 22.32
N ALA A 438 -5.43 -22.15 21.71
CA ALA A 438 -6.07 -23.47 21.48
C ALA A 438 -5.40 -24.23 20.33
N VAL A 439 -4.88 -23.53 19.31
CA VAL A 439 -4.19 -24.16 18.15
C VAL A 439 -2.76 -24.58 18.49
N LYS A 440 -2.12 -23.90 19.45
CA LYS A 440 -0.73 -24.20 19.88
C LYS A 440 -0.63 -25.32 20.92
N LYS A 441 -1.75 -25.86 21.40
CA LYS A 441 -1.84 -27.06 22.22
C LYS A 441 -2.11 -28.28 21.36
#